data_05dffc4b095f97ff7f0cf9bf56871ac8
#
_entry.id   05dffc4b095f97ff7f0cf9bf56871ac8
#
_cell.length_a   1.000
_cell.length_b   1.000
_cell.length_c   1.000
_cell.angle_alpha   90.00
_cell.angle_beta   90.00
_cell.angle_gamma   90.00
#
_symmetry.space_group_name_H-M   'P 1'
#
loop_
_entity.id
_entity.type
_entity.pdbx_description
1 polymer ?
#
loop_
_entity_poly.entity_id
_entity_poly.type
_entity_poly.pdbx_seq_one_letter_code
_entity_poly.pdbx_strand_id
1 'polypeptide(L)'
;LEATFGNVAGLAFTESTELIFSRSNYLMYGNNQSVSNINTFGFSQKMGESSVLALSIMSMGFGEIDITTENIPEGGIGTYSPSLTNIGVSYAKEFSNSIYGGVTLRLISEKIYNLNSSGACFDAGIQYVTGSSDHIRFGVSLKNIGSRMLYGGDGLSFRGNAEEGDYFLTISQRSNDFELPSLLNIGLSYDLPMLTEDHRVSTSGTFTSNSFQKDQFRLGLEYAFRELVMLRGGYVYQEEVTNSSYEATMSGLCAGLSVELPMGSSKFGIDYSYRDSKVFQGTHSIGVRIDL
;
A
#
# COMPACT_ATOMS: atom_id res chain seq x y z
N LEU A 1 -6.07 11.19 4.21
CA LEU A 1 -5.40 10.13 4.98
C LEU A 1 -4.80 9.04 4.09
N GLU A 2 -5.40 8.70 2.95
CA GLU A 2 -4.85 7.75 1.96
C GLU A 2 -3.45 8.14 1.46
N ALA A 3 -3.10 9.42 1.54
CA ALA A 3 -1.79 9.96 1.20
C ALA A 3 -0.64 9.30 1.97
N THR A 4 -0.87 8.71 3.16
CA THR A 4 0.14 7.92 3.91
C THR A 4 0.67 6.74 3.11
N PHE A 5 -0.13 6.21 2.19
CA PHE A 5 0.24 5.08 1.33
C PHE A 5 0.74 5.50 -0.06
N GLY A 6 0.59 6.78 -0.41
CA GLY A 6 1.05 7.38 -1.66
C GLY A 6 2.20 8.36 -1.46
N ASN A 7 1.88 9.63 -1.47
CA ASN A 7 2.79 10.72 -1.14
C ASN A 7 2.36 11.35 0.19
N VAL A 8 3.14 11.15 1.24
CA VAL A 8 2.81 11.60 2.61
C VAL A 8 2.61 13.12 2.72
N ALA A 9 3.16 13.92 1.82
CA ALA A 9 2.89 15.37 1.78
C ALA A 9 1.39 15.69 1.61
N GLY A 10 0.65 14.82 0.95
CA GLY A 10 -0.80 14.96 0.77
C GLY A 10 -1.61 14.91 2.07
N LEU A 11 -1.05 14.43 3.18
CA LEU A 11 -1.69 14.53 4.50
C LEU A 11 -1.90 15.97 4.96
N ALA A 12 -1.07 16.91 4.50
CA ALA A 12 -1.21 18.31 4.90
C ALA A 12 -2.54 18.94 4.45
N PHE A 13 -3.27 18.29 3.52
CA PHE A 13 -4.62 18.71 3.09
C PHE A 13 -5.74 18.21 4.02
N THR A 14 -5.42 17.45 5.06
CA THR A 14 -6.42 17.07 6.09
C THR A 14 -6.92 18.33 6.82
N GLU A 15 -8.22 18.56 6.78
CA GLU A 15 -8.84 19.76 7.35
C GLU A 15 -9.12 19.64 8.84
N SER A 16 -9.40 18.43 9.33
CA SER A 16 -9.79 18.17 10.72
C SER A 16 -9.29 16.81 11.21
N THR A 17 -10.19 15.94 11.56
CA THR A 17 -9.92 14.55 11.94
C THR A 17 -10.45 13.62 10.88
N GLU A 18 -9.63 12.73 10.38
CA GLU A 18 -10.06 11.72 9.40
C GLU A 18 -9.82 10.31 9.95
N LEU A 19 -10.77 9.43 9.67
CA LEU A 19 -10.70 8.00 9.92
C LEU A 19 -10.94 7.24 8.63
N ILE A 20 -10.10 6.25 8.33
CA ILE A 20 -10.33 5.34 7.22
C ILE A 20 -10.25 3.89 7.68
N PHE A 21 -11.07 3.07 7.08
CA PHE A 21 -10.94 1.62 7.12
C PHE A 21 -11.13 1.09 5.70
N SER A 22 -10.25 0.21 5.25
CA SER A 22 -10.43 -0.46 3.97
C SER A 22 -10.06 -1.93 4.04
N ARG A 23 -10.73 -2.72 3.20
CA ARG A 23 -10.44 -4.13 2.98
C ARG A 23 -10.31 -4.41 1.50
N SER A 24 -9.23 -5.08 1.14
CA SER A 24 -8.96 -5.52 -0.23
C SER A 24 -8.83 -7.04 -0.27
N ASN A 25 -9.52 -7.66 -1.21
CA ASN A 25 -9.29 -9.05 -1.56
C ASN A 25 -8.18 -9.06 -2.63
N TYR A 26 -7.01 -9.55 -2.26
CA TYR A 26 -5.81 -9.50 -3.10
C TYR A 26 -5.46 -10.92 -3.57
N LEU A 27 -4.96 -11.04 -4.81
CA LEU A 27 -4.59 -12.33 -5.43
C LEU A 27 -5.74 -13.35 -5.40
N MET A 28 -6.88 -13.02 -6.01
CA MET A 28 -8.00 -13.94 -6.14
C MET A 28 -7.70 -15.00 -7.21
N TYR A 29 -7.94 -16.27 -6.88
CA TYR A 29 -7.71 -17.40 -7.78
C TYR A 29 -8.90 -18.36 -7.75
N GLY A 30 -9.22 -18.98 -8.91
CA GLY A 30 -10.29 -19.97 -9.02
C GLY A 30 -11.68 -19.40 -8.67
N ASN A 31 -12.48 -20.15 -7.93
CA ASN A 31 -13.89 -19.84 -7.63
C ASN A 31 -14.08 -18.65 -6.65
N ASN A 32 -13.47 -17.48 -6.94
CA ASN A 32 -13.52 -16.26 -6.12
C ASN A 32 -12.96 -16.44 -4.69
N GLN A 33 -12.06 -17.38 -4.48
CA GLN A 33 -11.34 -17.51 -3.22
C GLN A 33 -10.15 -16.54 -3.24
N SER A 34 -10.12 -15.60 -2.30
CA SER A 34 -8.96 -14.73 -2.14
C SER A 34 -7.86 -15.50 -1.41
N VAL A 35 -6.67 -15.54 -2.01
CA VAL A 35 -5.49 -16.12 -1.37
C VAL A 35 -5.00 -15.20 -0.25
N SER A 36 -5.18 -13.88 -0.40
CA SER A 36 -4.76 -12.91 0.62
C SER A 36 -5.77 -11.78 0.79
N ASN A 37 -5.83 -11.26 2.01
CA ASN A 37 -6.65 -10.11 2.37
C ASN A 37 -5.76 -9.02 2.96
N ILE A 38 -5.98 -7.79 2.52
CA ILE A 38 -5.31 -6.61 3.08
C ILE A 38 -6.38 -5.80 3.82
N ASN A 39 -6.14 -5.55 5.10
CA ASN A 39 -6.96 -4.66 5.90
C ASN A 39 -6.12 -3.44 6.26
N THR A 40 -6.69 -2.26 6.10
CA THR A 40 -6.02 -1.00 6.38
C THR A 40 -6.88 -0.17 7.31
N PHE A 41 -6.25 0.38 8.33
CA PHE A 41 -6.83 1.37 9.23
C PHE A 41 -5.95 2.59 9.24
N GLY A 42 -6.55 3.77 9.26
CA GLY A 42 -5.87 5.03 9.37
C GLY A 42 -6.63 6.01 10.25
N PHE A 43 -5.87 6.83 10.94
CA PHE A 43 -6.34 7.97 11.72
C PHE A 43 -5.43 9.16 11.43
N SER A 44 -5.99 10.34 11.17
CA SER A 44 -5.24 11.58 11.11
C SER A 44 -5.92 12.68 11.87
N GLN A 45 -5.11 13.58 12.40
CA GLN A 45 -5.54 14.73 13.18
C GLN A 45 -4.75 15.96 12.75
N LYS A 46 -5.47 17.02 12.39
CA LYS A 46 -4.87 18.34 12.18
C LYS A 46 -4.36 18.90 13.50
N MET A 47 -3.12 19.36 13.52
CA MET A 47 -2.44 19.93 14.68
C MET A 47 -2.08 21.39 14.38
N GLY A 48 -2.84 22.31 14.95
CA GLY A 48 -2.69 23.74 14.65
C GLY A 48 -3.15 24.08 13.25
N GLU A 49 -2.54 25.08 12.62
CA GLU A 49 -3.01 25.61 11.32
C GLU A 49 -2.40 24.87 10.11
N SER A 50 -1.17 24.38 10.23
CA SER A 50 -0.37 23.93 9.08
C SER A 50 0.19 22.53 9.19
N SER A 51 -0.11 21.78 10.25
CA SER A 51 0.50 20.46 10.49
C SER A 51 -0.54 19.38 10.72
N VAL A 52 -0.22 18.17 10.32
CA VAL A 52 -1.07 16.98 10.49
C VAL A 52 -0.22 15.82 11.00
N LEU A 53 -0.74 15.12 12.00
CA LEU A 53 -0.20 13.85 12.49
C LEU A 53 -1.14 12.73 12.07
N ALA A 54 -0.57 11.59 11.64
CA ALA A 54 -1.37 10.42 11.30
C ALA A 54 -0.75 9.12 11.80
N LEU A 55 -1.63 8.14 12.07
CA LEU A 55 -1.31 6.75 12.36
C LEU A 55 -1.94 5.88 11.29
N SER A 56 -1.19 4.93 10.76
CA SER A 56 -1.68 3.95 9.80
C SER A 56 -1.27 2.54 10.21
N ILE A 57 -2.18 1.60 10.03
CA ILE A 57 -1.94 0.17 10.25
C ILE A 57 -2.42 -0.56 9.02
N MET A 58 -1.55 -1.36 8.41
CA MET A 58 -1.90 -2.26 7.32
C MET A 58 -1.52 -3.68 7.74
N SER A 59 -2.46 -4.60 7.60
CA SER A 59 -2.26 -6.02 7.86
C SER A 59 -2.64 -6.82 6.63
N MET A 60 -1.73 -7.68 6.17
CA MET A 60 -1.95 -8.61 5.07
C MET A 60 -1.87 -10.02 5.60
N GLY A 61 -2.92 -10.80 5.40
CA GLY A 61 -2.99 -12.22 5.73
C GLY A 61 -3.02 -13.06 4.45
N PHE A 62 -2.37 -14.23 4.45
CA PHE A 62 -2.25 -15.10 3.30
C PHE A 62 -3.14 -16.36 3.39
N GLY A 63 -4.11 -16.34 4.31
CA GLY A 63 -4.97 -17.48 4.57
C GLY A 63 -4.28 -18.57 5.38
N GLU A 64 -4.93 -19.72 5.49
CA GLU A 64 -4.40 -20.89 6.19
C GLU A 64 -3.71 -21.83 5.19
N ILE A 65 -2.54 -22.30 5.57
CA ILE A 65 -1.73 -23.24 4.81
C ILE A 65 -1.54 -24.51 5.65
N ASP A 66 -1.85 -25.66 5.09
CA ASP A 66 -1.68 -26.95 5.76
C ASP A 66 -0.21 -27.25 6.02
N ILE A 67 0.08 -27.71 7.22
CA ILE A 67 1.40 -28.25 7.57
C ILE A 67 1.49 -29.65 7.00
N THR A 68 2.47 -29.87 6.12
CA THR A 68 2.77 -31.17 5.51
C THR A 68 4.15 -31.66 5.92
N THR A 69 4.35 -32.96 5.95
CA THR A 69 5.67 -33.61 6.18
C THR A 69 5.89 -34.67 5.13
N GLU A 70 7.12 -35.16 5.01
CA GLU A 70 7.45 -36.29 4.10
C GLU A 70 6.59 -37.51 4.35
N ASN A 71 6.20 -37.77 5.60
CA ASN A 71 5.38 -38.93 5.98
C ASN A 71 3.86 -38.68 5.90
N ILE A 72 3.44 -37.41 5.87
CA ILE A 72 2.02 -37.00 5.82
C ILE A 72 1.91 -35.83 4.81
N PRO A 73 2.03 -36.12 3.51
CA PRO A 73 1.98 -35.09 2.46
C PRO A 73 0.58 -34.52 2.25
N GLU A 74 -0.48 -35.24 2.66
CA GLU A 74 -1.87 -34.80 2.55
C GLU A 74 -2.26 -33.71 3.57
N GLY A 75 -1.37 -33.39 4.53
CA GLY A 75 -1.67 -32.43 5.59
C GLY A 75 -2.49 -33.06 6.73
N GLY A 76 -3.24 -32.22 7.48
CA GLY A 76 -4.07 -32.69 8.62
C GLY A 76 -3.34 -32.73 9.97
N ILE A 77 -2.08 -32.28 10.02
CA ILE A 77 -1.30 -32.12 11.27
C ILE A 77 -1.63 -30.79 11.95
N GLY A 78 -1.98 -29.77 11.16
CA GLY A 78 -2.32 -28.43 11.61
C GLY A 78 -2.19 -27.44 10.45
N THR A 79 -2.50 -26.18 10.71
CA THR A 79 -2.36 -25.08 9.75
C THR A 79 -1.51 -23.96 10.31
N TYR A 80 -0.96 -23.13 9.45
CA TYR A 80 -0.33 -21.87 9.80
C TYR A 80 -0.79 -20.76 8.85
N SER A 81 -0.78 -19.51 9.32
CA SER A 81 -1.19 -18.34 8.53
C SER A 81 -0.02 -17.35 8.46
N PRO A 82 0.61 -17.20 7.28
CA PRO A 82 1.58 -16.13 7.09
C PRO A 82 0.89 -14.76 7.20
N SER A 83 1.60 -13.79 7.75
CA SER A 83 1.08 -12.44 7.90
C SER A 83 2.18 -11.39 7.77
N LEU A 84 1.82 -10.23 7.21
CA LEU A 84 2.63 -9.03 7.16
C LEU A 84 1.86 -7.90 7.83
N THR A 85 2.49 -7.19 8.75
CA THR A 85 1.94 -6.03 9.43
C THR A 85 2.85 -4.84 9.24
N ASN A 86 2.28 -3.69 8.91
CA ASN A 86 2.97 -2.43 8.70
C ASN A 86 2.26 -1.36 9.53
N ILE A 87 2.99 -0.75 10.47
CA ILE A 87 2.50 0.32 11.33
C ILE A 87 3.29 1.58 10.98
N GLY A 88 2.60 2.66 10.61
CA GLY A 88 3.21 3.93 10.21
C GLY A 88 2.75 5.08 11.08
N VAL A 89 3.71 5.92 11.49
CA VAL A 89 3.44 7.23 12.09
C VAL A 89 3.91 8.29 11.11
N SER A 90 3.01 9.19 10.71
CA SER A 90 3.26 10.19 9.68
C SER A 90 3.08 11.59 10.23
N TYR A 91 3.93 12.49 9.76
CA TYR A 91 3.84 13.92 10.01
C TYR A 91 3.91 14.64 8.69
N ALA A 92 2.98 15.55 8.44
CA ALA A 92 2.99 16.42 7.27
C ALA A 92 2.77 17.87 7.66
N LYS A 93 3.32 18.76 6.85
CA LYS A 93 3.26 20.19 7.10
C LYS A 93 3.13 20.99 5.80
N GLU A 94 2.31 22.00 5.84
CA GLU A 94 2.29 23.10 4.88
C GLU A 94 3.41 24.10 5.23
N PHE A 95 4.40 24.22 4.35
CA PHE A 95 5.53 25.17 4.52
C PHE A 95 5.21 26.54 3.94
N SER A 96 4.40 26.55 2.90
CA SER A 96 3.85 27.77 2.27
C SER A 96 2.59 27.36 1.50
N ASN A 97 1.82 28.34 1.05
CA ASN A 97 0.57 28.12 0.29
C ASN A 97 0.71 27.17 -0.93
N SER A 98 1.93 26.90 -1.35
CA SER A 98 2.20 26.06 -2.53
C SER A 98 3.07 24.84 -2.23
N ILE A 99 3.72 24.77 -1.07
CA ILE A 99 4.70 23.71 -0.76
C ILE A 99 4.27 22.94 0.48
N TYR A 100 4.07 21.65 0.27
CA TYR A 100 3.69 20.68 1.29
C TYR A 100 4.76 19.61 1.40
N GLY A 101 5.07 19.18 2.60
CA GLY A 101 6.03 18.11 2.81
C GLY A 101 5.60 17.19 3.95
N GLY A 102 6.08 15.96 3.91
CA GLY A 102 5.77 15.01 4.96
C GLY A 102 6.78 13.88 5.04
N VAL A 103 6.77 13.21 6.19
CA VAL A 103 7.59 12.03 6.49
C VAL A 103 6.76 10.99 7.20
N THR A 104 7.06 9.72 6.99
CA THR A 104 6.46 8.61 7.71
C THR A 104 7.57 7.69 8.22
N LEU A 105 7.50 7.31 9.48
CA LEU A 105 8.29 6.21 10.03
C LEU A 105 7.41 4.96 10.04
N ARG A 106 7.90 3.86 9.47
CA ARG A 106 7.19 2.58 9.39
C ARG A 106 7.93 1.49 10.14
N LEU A 107 7.19 0.68 10.86
CA LEU A 107 7.63 -0.58 11.44
C LEU A 107 6.94 -1.70 10.68
N ILE A 108 7.73 -2.62 10.15
CA ILE A 108 7.26 -3.75 9.36
C ILE A 108 7.58 -5.03 10.12
N SER A 109 6.62 -5.93 10.20
CA SER A 109 6.76 -7.24 10.80
C SER A 109 6.15 -8.30 9.90
N GLU A 110 6.90 -9.34 9.63
CA GLU A 110 6.48 -10.51 8.85
C GLU A 110 6.57 -11.76 9.72
N LYS A 111 5.58 -12.63 9.58
CA LYS A 111 5.54 -13.90 10.29
C LYS A 111 5.18 -15.02 9.31
N ILE A 112 5.99 -16.09 9.28
CA ILE A 112 5.76 -17.29 8.50
C ILE A 112 6.01 -18.49 9.41
N TYR A 113 4.95 -19.18 9.84
CA TYR A 113 5.02 -20.32 10.75
C TYR A 113 5.81 -19.97 12.02
N ASN A 114 7.00 -20.57 12.20
CA ASN A 114 7.89 -20.37 13.35
C ASN A 114 9.04 -19.37 13.05
N LEU A 115 8.91 -18.59 11.97
CA LEU A 115 9.86 -17.57 11.56
C LEU A 115 9.25 -16.19 11.69
N ASN A 116 10.05 -15.23 12.14
CA ASN A 116 9.68 -13.83 12.22
C ASN A 116 10.78 -12.98 11.59
N SER A 117 10.38 -11.90 10.95
CA SER A 117 11.27 -10.85 10.47
C SER A 117 10.69 -9.49 10.85
N SER A 118 11.53 -8.53 11.20
CA SER A 118 11.09 -7.16 11.47
C SER A 118 12.12 -6.16 10.97
N GLY A 119 11.62 -4.99 10.59
CA GLY A 119 12.43 -3.88 10.11
C GLY A 119 11.76 -2.54 10.30
N ALA A 120 12.53 -1.48 10.12
CA ALA A 120 12.04 -0.11 10.12
C ALA A 120 12.46 0.59 8.84
N CYS A 121 11.57 1.39 8.28
CA CYS A 121 11.84 2.22 7.13
C CYS A 121 11.16 3.58 7.27
N PHE A 122 11.58 4.52 6.47
CA PHE A 122 10.94 5.83 6.38
C PHE A 122 10.52 6.13 4.94
N ASP A 123 9.46 6.91 4.83
CA ASP A 123 9.01 7.51 3.57
C ASP A 123 9.12 9.03 3.71
N ALA A 124 9.40 9.72 2.63
CA ALA A 124 9.39 11.17 2.54
C ALA A 124 8.70 11.62 1.27
N GLY A 125 8.01 12.76 1.33
CA GLY A 125 7.34 13.31 0.18
C GLY A 125 7.24 14.82 0.21
N ILE A 126 7.22 15.38 -0.99
CA ILE A 126 6.99 16.80 -1.24
C ILE A 126 5.90 16.92 -2.29
N GLN A 127 5.05 17.91 -2.15
CA GLN A 127 4.03 18.28 -3.12
C GLN A 127 4.06 19.79 -3.33
N TYR A 128 4.02 20.18 -4.60
CA TYR A 128 3.91 21.55 -5.04
C TYR A 128 2.55 21.76 -5.72
N VAL A 129 1.83 22.76 -5.26
CA VAL A 129 0.50 23.11 -5.76
C VAL A 129 0.56 24.51 -6.34
N THR A 130 0.03 24.70 -7.55
CA THR A 130 0.08 25.97 -8.25
C THR A 130 -1.09 26.16 -9.22
N GLY A 131 -1.18 27.35 -9.78
CA GLY A 131 -2.25 27.76 -10.68
C GLY A 131 -3.26 28.68 -10.00
N SER A 132 -4.13 29.30 -10.77
CA SER A 132 -5.10 30.30 -10.28
C SER A 132 -6.13 29.72 -9.30
N SER A 133 -6.32 28.42 -9.29
CA SER A 133 -7.27 27.68 -8.43
C SER A 133 -6.67 26.35 -7.98
N ASP A 134 -5.36 26.31 -7.74
CA ASP A 134 -4.62 25.11 -7.27
C ASP A 134 -4.80 23.87 -8.16
N HIS A 135 -5.03 24.12 -9.45
CA HIS A 135 -5.40 23.09 -10.42
C HIS A 135 -4.22 22.26 -10.93
N ILE A 136 -2.98 22.64 -10.61
CA ILE A 136 -1.77 21.90 -10.97
C ILE A 136 -1.11 21.40 -9.69
N ARG A 137 -0.91 20.09 -9.58
CA ARG A 137 -0.24 19.47 -8.46
C ARG A 137 0.90 18.59 -8.96
N PHE A 138 2.10 18.90 -8.52
CA PHE A 138 3.30 18.10 -8.77
C PHE A 138 3.79 17.49 -7.47
N GLY A 139 4.13 16.21 -7.49
CA GLY A 139 4.57 15.50 -6.29
C GLY A 139 5.74 14.57 -6.54
N VAL A 140 6.64 14.51 -5.57
CA VAL A 140 7.72 13.52 -5.52
C VAL A 140 7.64 12.81 -4.18
N SER A 141 7.74 11.49 -4.17
CA SER A 141 7.85 10.71 -2.94
C SER A 141 8.87 9.60 -3.05
N LEU A 142 9.62 9.42 -1.98
CA LEU A 142 10.58 8.35 -1.79
C LEU A 142 10.06 7.46 -0.67
N LYS A 143 10.00 6.14 -0.89
CA LYS A 143 9.37 5.19 0.03
C LYS A 143 10.27 4.01 0.34
N ASN A 144 10.04 3.44 1.52
CA ASN A 144 10.68 2.21 2.00
C ASN A 144 12.22 2.31 2.11
N ILE A 145 12.74 3.46 2.50
CA ILE A 145 14.18 3.59 2.79
C ILE A 145 14.43 3.15 4.23
N GLY A 146 15.10 2.03 4.41
CA GLY A 146 15.23 1.51 5.77
C GLY A 146 16.23 0.40 5.96
N SER A 147 16.11 -0.28 7.10
CA SER A 147 16.97 -1.37 7.49
C SER A 147 16.70 -2.62 6.65
N ARG A 148 17.74 -3.43 6.51
CA ARG A 148 17.58 -4.80 6.04
C ARG A 148 16.80 -5.62 7.05
N MET A 149 16.04 -6.57 6.57
CA MET A 149 15.27 -7.51 7.35
C MET A 149 15.93 -8.89 7.33
N LEU A 150 15.77 -9.63 8.41
CA LEU A 150 16.33 -10.96 8.56
C LEU A 150 15.29 -11.88 9.20
N TYR A 151 15.09 -13.06 8.64
CA TYR A 151 14.26 -14.06 9.28
C TYR A 151 15.03 -14.78 10.38
N GLY A 152 14.40 -14.90 11.54
CA GLY A 152 14.88 -15.68 12.68
C GLY A 152 13.75 -16.48 13.30
N GLY A 153 14.10 -17.47 14.13
CA GLY A 153 13.15 -18.30 14.85
C GLY A 153 13.46 -19.80 14.77
N ASP A 154 12.68 -20.58 15.50
CA ASP A 154 12.89 -22.02 15.65
C ASP A 154 12.73 -22.79 14.34
N GLY A 155 12.04 -22.25 13.34
CA GLY A 155 11.88 -22.83 12.03
C GLY A 155 13.18 -22.97 11.22
N LEU A 156 14.26 -22.27 11.63
CA LEU A 156 15.62 -22.45 11.07
C LEU A 156 16.44 -23.51 11.78
N SER A 157 15.90 -24.13 12.81
CA SER A 157 16.62 -25.13 13.60
C SER A 157 16.24 -26.53 13.15
N PHE A 158 17.25 -27.39 12.98
CA PHE A 158 17.07 -28.81 12.66
C PHE A 158 18.02 -29.67 13.49
N ARG A 159 17.67 -30.95 13.65
CA ARG A 159 18.55 -31.92 14.28
C ARG A 159 19.48 -32.50 13.23
N GLY A 160 20.77 -32.39 13.45
CA GLY A 160 21.80 -32.91 12.59
C GLY A 160 22.87 -33.64 13.39
N ASN A 161 23.58 -34.56 12.70
CA ASN A 161 24.72 -35.24 13.30
C ASN A 161 25.96 -34.33 13.25
N ALA A 162 26.78 -34.35 14.29
CA ALA A 162 28.07 -33.66 14.28
C ALA A 162 29.06 -34.44 13.40
N GLU A 163 29.95 -33.72 12.68
CA GLU A 163 30.89 -34.26 11.73
C GLU A 163 31.89 -35.30 12.33
N GLU A 164 32.11 -35.24 13.64
CA GLU A 164 33.06 -36.08 14.39
C GLU A 164 32.42 -36.80 15.58
N GLY A 165 31.12 -37.09 15.61
CA GLY A 165 30.49 -37.74 16.74
C GLY A 165 29.14 -38.41 16.44
N ASP A 166 28.87 -39.48 17.16
CA ASP A 166 27.59 -40.23 17.09
C ASP A 166 26.49 -39.55 17.96
N TYR A 167 26.45 -38.23 18.00
CA TYR A 167 25.43 -37.50 18.74
C TYR A 167 24.75 -36.43 17.91
N PHE A 168 23.43 -36.29 18.13
CA PHE A 168 22.61 -35.31 17.45
C PHE A 168 22.71 -33.96 18.14
N LEU A 169 22.95 -32.93 17.35
CA LEU A 169 22.92 -31.53 17.76
C LEU A 169 21.71 -30.81 17.17
N THR A 170 21.21 -29.83 17.88
CA THR A 170 20.32 -28.84 17.28
C THR A 170 21.17 -27.78 16.58
N ILE A 171 21.08 -27.74 15.28
CA ILE A 171 21.82 -26.81 14.42
C ILE A 171 20.85 -25.73 13.97
N SER A 172 21.24 -24.45 14.11
CA SER A 172 20.46 -23.33 13.59
C SER A 172 21.08 -22.83 12.28
N GLN A 173 20.29 -22.84 11.22
CA GLN A 173 20.66 -22.29 9.92
C GLN A 173 20.54 -20.77 9.96
N ARG A 174 21.48 -20.07 9.34
CA ARG A 174 21.39 -18.61 9.18
C ARG A 174 20.59 -18.28 7.92
N SER A 175 19.65 -17.37 8.04
CA SER A 175 18.99 -16.74 6.91
C SER A 175 19.86 -15.60 6.37
N ASN A 176 19.73 -15.30 5.08
CA ASN A 176 20.30 -14.09 4.52
C ASN A 176 19.38 -12.90 4.81
N ASP A 177 19.99 -11.73 4.98
CA ASP A 177 19.26 -10.47 5.03
C ASP A 177 18.68 -10.09 3.67
N PHE A 178 17.57 -9.38 3.67
CA PHE A 178 16.93 -8.85 2.49
C PHE A 178 16.52 -7.38 2.70
N GLU A 179 16.45 -6.65 1.62
CA GLU A 179 16.08 -5.24 1.62
C GLU A 179 14.61 -5.06 1.21
N LEU A 180 13.99 -4.03 1.73
CA LEU A 180 12.66 -3.62 1.27
C LEU A 180 12.78 -2.94 -0.12
N PRO A 181 11.81 -3.17 -1.03
CA PRO A 181 11.81 -2.49 -2.32
C PRO A 181 11.62 -0.98 -2.14
N SER A 182 12.67 -0.21 -2.42
CA SER A 182 12.59 1.24 -2.41
C SER A 182 11.90 1.75 -3.68
N LEU A 183 11.07 2.77 -3.54
CA LEU A 183 10.26 3.35 -4.61
C LEU A 183 10.49 4.85 -4.69
N LEU A 184 10.75 5.35 -5.89
CA LEU A 184 10.70 6.78 -6.22
C LEU A 184 9.47 7.02 -7.09
N ASN A 185 8.53 7.83 -6.62
CA ASN A 185 7.37 8.24 -7.40
C ASN A 185 7.49 9.71 -7.78
N ILE A 186 7.20 10.01 -9.03
CA ILE A 186 7.09 11.36 -9.58
C ILE A 186 5.72 11.47 -10.23
N GLY A 187 4.88 12.38 -9.76
CA GLY A 187 3.50 12.52 -10.21
C GLY A 187 3.13 13.95 -10.56
N LEU A 188 2.26 14.08 -11.52
CA LEU A 188 1.62 15.31 -11.94
C LEU A 188 0.11 15.09 -12.01
N SER A 189 -0.67 16.03 -11.49
CA SER A 189 -2.12 16.06 -11.64
C SER A 189 -2.56 17.44 -12.12
N TYR A 190 -3.56 17.44 -12.98
CA TYR A 190 -4.15 18.64 -13.56
C TYR A 190 -5.66 18.57 -13.53
N ASP A 191 -6.29 19.57 -12.88
CA ASP A 191 -7.73 19.74 -12.87
C ASP A 191 -8.12 20.58 -14.09
N LEU A 192 -8.92 20.01 -14.99
CA LEU A 192 -9.37 20.66 -16.20
C LEU A 192 -10.35 21.80 -15.89
N PRO A 193 -10.18 22.98 -16.47
CA PRO A 193 -11.12 24.08 -16.24
C PRO A 193 -12.50 23.72 -16.83
N MET A 194 -13.52 23.68 -15.97
CA MET A 194 -14.90 23.39 -16.34
C MET A 194 -15.74 24.66 -16.33
N LEU A 195 -16.81 24.67 -17.14
CA LEU A 195 -17.74 25.80 -17.24
C LEU A 195 -18.66 25.96 -16.02
N THR A 196 -18.76 24.92 -15.18
CA THR A 196 -19.61 24.88 -13.99
C THR A 196 -18.85 24.31 -12.82
N GLU A 197 -19.05 24.87 -11.63
CA GLU A 197 -18.42 24.41 -10.37
C GLU A 197 -18.94 23.04 -9.89
N ASP A 198 -20.09 22.60 -10.41
CA ASP A 198 -20.68 21.30 -10.08
C ASP A 198 -19.87 20.10 -10.63
N HIS A 199 -18.98 20.33 -11.59
CA HIS A 199 -18.26 19.28 -12.31
C HIS A 199 -16.75 19.53 -12.23
N ARG A 200 -15.99 18.53 -11.81
CA ARG A 200 -14.53 18.53 -11.87
C ARG A 200 -14.06 17.31 -12.67
N VAL A 201 -13.13 17.55 -13.58
CA VAL A 201 -12.41 16.50 -14.30
C VAL A 201 -10.92 16.68 -14.02
N SER A 202 -10.30 15.66 -13.47
CA SER A 202 -8.87 15.66 -13.16
C SER A 202 -8.16 14.57 -13.97
N THR A 203 -7.01 14.89 -14.51
CA THR A 203 -6.11 13.91 -15.12
C THR A 203 -4.82 13.82 -14.31
N SER A 204 -4.25 12.64 -14.23
CA SER A 204 -3.02 12.41 -13.48
C SER A 204 -2.09 11.45 -14.20
N GLY A 205 -0.80 11.68 -14.04
CA GLY A 205 0.25 10.78 -14.50
C GLY A 205 1.29 10.58 -13.42
N THR A 206 1.72 9.34 -13.20
CA THR A 206 2.76 9.01 -12.23
C THR A 206 3.76 8.05 -12.84
N PHE A 207 5.03 8.38 -12.70
CA PHE A 207 6.17 7.51 -12.94
C PHE A 207 6.64 6.94 -11.60
N THR A 208 6.86 5.62 -11.54
CA THR A 208 7.40 4.93 -10.36
C THR A 208 8.63 4.15 -10.77
N SER A 209 9.77 4.52 -10.22
CA SER A 209 10.99 3.71 -10.29
C SER A 209 11.06 2.78 -9.08
N ASN A 210 11.36 1.50 -9.33
CA ASN A 210 11.37 0.44 -8.33
C ASN A 210 12.73 -0.25 -8.32
N SER A 211 13.33 -0.42 -7.15
CA SER A 211 14.67 -1.02 -7.02
C SER A 211 14.73 -2.51 -7.38
N PHE A 212 13.61 -3.24 -7.34
CA PHE A 212 13.57 -4.70 -7.58
C PHE A 212 12.72 -5.10 -8.78
N GLN A 213 11.88 -4.22 -9.29
CA GLN A 213 10.99 -4.50 -10.42
C GLN A 213 11.22 -3.46 -11.51
N LYS A 214 10.65 -3.70 -12.68
CA LYS A 214 10.61 -2.72 -13.76
C LYS A 214 9.82 -1.49 -13.36
N ASP A 215 10.21 -0.36 -13.93
CA ASP A 215 9.53 0.91 -13.73
C ASP A 215 8.08 0.87 -14.21
N GLN A 216 7.22 1.67 -13.59
CA GLN A 216 5.80 1.73 -13.89
C GLN A 216 5.38 3.13 -14.29
N PHE A 217 4.52 3.22 -15.28
CA PHE A 217 3.78 4.42 -15.65
C PHE A 217 2.31 4.22 -15.34
N ARG A 218 1.71 5.20 -14.67
CA ARG A 218 0.30 5.19 -14.31
C ARG A 218 -0.37 6.42 -14.87
N LEU A 219 -1.51 6.24 -15.52
CA LEU A 219 -2.36 7.32 -16.00
C LEU A 219 -3.72 7.18 -15.33
N GLY A 220 -4.29 8.28 -14.91
CA GLY A 220 -5.58 8.33 -14.24
C GLY A 220 -6.44 9.48 -14.73
N LEU A 221 -7.74 9.22 -14.73
CA LEU A 221 -8.80 10.20 -14.98
C LEU A 221 -9.82 10.10 -13.86
N GLU A 222 -10.22 11.22 -13.31
CA GLU A 222 -11.28 11.33 -12.30
C GLU A 222 -12.33 12.32 -12.79
N TYR A 223 -13.60 11.95 -12.65
CA TYR A 223 -14.74 12.82 -12.79
C TYR A 223 -15.48 12.90 -11.47
N ALA A 224 -15.65 14.11 -10.95
CA ALA A 224 -16.38 14.38 -9.72
C ALA A 224 -17.62 15.23 -10.02
N PHE A 225 -18.75 14.81 -9.48
CA PHE A 225 -20.00 15.54 -9.52
C PHE A 225 -20.34 16.07 -8.14
N ARG A 226 -20.28 17.40 -7.97
CA ARG A 226 -20.49 18.14 -6.70
C ARG A 226 -19.64 17.65 -5.54
N GLU A 227 -18.51 17.01 -5.82
CA GLU A 227 -17.68 16.31 -4.83
C GLU A 227 -18.47 15.27 -3.99
N LEU A 228 -19.65 14.86 -4.45
CA LEU A 228 -20.49 13.83 -3.82
C LEU A 228 -20.30 12.46 -4.45
N VAL A 229 -20.12 12.41 -5.76
CA VAL A 229 -19.93 11.17 -6.52
C VAL A 229 -18.70 11.33 -7.40
N MET A 230 -17.74 10.42 -7.25
CA MET A 230 -16.50 10.43 -8.01
C MET A 230 -16.33 9.12 -8.75
N LEU A 231 -16.10 9.21 -10.05
CA LEU A 231 -15.79 8.09 -10.94
C LEU A 231 -14.32 8.18 -11.32
N ARG A 232 -13.59 7.09 -11.17
CA ARG A 232 -12.17 7.01 -11.49
C ARG A 232 -11.89 5.90 -12.48
N GLY A 233 -11.04 6.19 -13.45
CA GLY A 233 -10.50 5.23 -14.38
C GLY A 233 -9.00 5.42 -14.51
N GLY A 234 -8.28 4.34 -14.71
CA GLY A 234 -6.83 4.42 -14.85
C GLY A 234 -6.22 3.21 -15.53
N TYR A 235 -4.99 3.37 -15.93
CA TYR A 235 -4.20 2.31 -16.53
C TYR A 235 -2.78 2.30 -15.93
N VAL A 236 -2.31 1.13 -15.56
CA VAL A 236 -0.94 0.89 -15.10
C VAL A 236 -0.20 0.16 -16.21
N TYR A 237 0.87 0.78 -16.69
CA TYR A 237 1.79 0.18 -17.63
C TYR A 237 3.10 -0.18 -16.93
N GLN A 238 3.55 -1.39 -17.11
CA GLN A 238 4.85 -1.88 -16.68
C GLN A 238 5.49 -2.61 -17.85
N GLU A 239 6.76 -2.32 -18.13
CA GLU A 239 7.49 -2.98 -19.20
C GLU A 239 7.61 -4.49 -18.91
N GLU A 240 7.25 -5.31 -19.88
CA GLU A 240 7.41 -6.77 -19.79
C GLU A 240 8.89 -7.14 -19.86
N VAL A 241 9.30 -8.14 -19.08
CA VAL A 241 10.67 -8.68 -19.17
C VAL A 241 10.76 -9.49 -20.45
N THR A 242 11.45 -8.93 -21.45
CA THR A 242 11.69 -9.61 -22.74
C THR A 242 12.44 -10.93 -22.50
N ASN A 243 11.87 -12.05 -22.92
CA ASN A 243 12.38 -13.44 -22.78
C ASN A 243 12.00 -14.21 -21.48
N SER A 244 11.11 -13.75 -20.67
CA SER A 244 10.53 -14.58 -19.63
C SER A 244 9.02 -14.72 -19.85
N SER A 245 8.49 -15.91 -19.66
CA SER A 245 7.03 -16.18 -19.67
C SER A 245 6.27 -15.47 -18.53
N TYR A 246 6.91 -14.50 -17.88
CA TYR A 246 6.33 -13.70 -16.82
C TYR A 246 5.72 -12.44 -17.41
N GLU A 247 4.43 -12.47 -17.63
CA GLU A 247 3.64 -11.27 -17.90
C GLU A 247 3.69 -10.32 -16.70
N ALA A 248 3.67 -9.02 -16.97
CA ALA A 248 3.62 -7.99 -15.92
C ALA A 248 2.29 -8.08 -15.16
N THR A 249 2.28 -8.84 -14.07
CA THR A 249 1.09 -9.14 -13.26
C THR A 249 0.37 -7.88 -12.76
N MET A 250 1.10 -6.79 -12.62
CA MET A 250 0.60 -5.51 -12.08
C MET A 250 0.18 -4.50 -13.15
N SER A 251 0.27 -4.86 -14.44
CA SER A 251 -0.18 -4.05 -15.57
C SER A 251 -1.66 -4.27 -15.81
N GLY A 252 -2.45 -3.22 -16.00
CA GLY A 252 -3.86 -3.39 -16.32
C GLY A 252 -4.72 -2.17 -16.03
N LEU A 253 -6.01 -2.34 -16.29
CA LEU A 253 -7.03 -1.35 -16.05
C LEU A 253 -7.38 -1.25 -14.55
N CYS A 254 -7.67 -0.04 -14.12
CA CYS A 254 -8.19 0.25 -12.78
C CYS A 254 -9.47 1.07 -12.92
N ALA A 255 -10.44 0.80 -12.07
CA ALA A 255 -11.68 1.57 -11.97
C ALA A 255 -12.03 1.82 -10.51
N GLY A 256 -12.69 2.93 -10.22
CA GLY A 256 -13.11 3.28 -8.86
C GLY A 256 -14.38 4.11 -8.85
N LEU A 257 -15.12 3.98 -7.77
CA LEU A 257 -16.30 4.76 -7.46
C LEU A 257 -16.21 5.19 -6.00
N SER A 258 -16.45 6.47 -5.75
CA SER A 258 -16.59 7.02 -4.39
C SER A 258 -17.89 7.77 -4.26
N VAL A 259 -18.53 7.67 -3.11
CA VAL A 259 -19.71 8.43 -2.75
C VAL A 259 -19.45 9.09 -1.40
N GLU A 260 -19.54 10.42 -1.34
CA GLU A 260 -19.41 11.21 -0.11
C GLU A 260 -20.77 11.78 0.28
N LEU A 261 -21.15 11.56 1.52
CA LEU A 261 -22.41 12.04 2.08
C LEU A 261 -22.12 13.04 3.20
N PRO A 262 -22.53 14.31 3.06
CA PRO A 262 -22.42 15.28 4.14
C PRO A 262 -23.41 14.93 5.27
N MET A 263 -22.90 14.84 6.50
CA MET A 263 -23.68 14.54 7.71
C MET A 263 -23.44 15.63 8.76
N GLY A 264 -24.11 16.78 8.59
CA GLY A 264 -23.89 17.93 9.44
C GLY A 264 -22.51 18.56 9.22
N SER A 265 -21.65 18.57 10.25
CA SER A 265 -20.25 19.03 10.15
C SER A 265 -19.29 17.96 9.66
N SER A 266 -19.74 16.72 9.56
CA SER A 266 -18.91 15.55 9.19
C SER A 266 -19.22 15.09 7.78
N LYS A 267 -18.30 14.38 7.14
CA LYS A 267 -18.52 13.73 5.86
C LYS A 267 -18.31 12.23 6.03
N PHE A 268 -19.16 11.44 5.40
CA PHE A 268 -19.05 9.99 5.37
C PHE A 268 -18.83 9.55 3.92
N GLY A 269 -17.75 8.86 3.66
CA GLY A 269 -17.37 8.38 2.33
C GLY A 269 -17.38 6.85 2.26
N ILE A 270 -17.85 6.32 1.14
CA ILE A 270 -17.72 4.91 0.75
C ILE A 270 -16.97 4.86 -0.56
N ASP A 271 -15.92 4.05 -0.58
CA ASP A 271 -15.05 3.88 -1.74
C ASP A 271 -15.08 2.42 -2.19
N TYR A 272 -15.18 2.22 -3.48
CA TYR A 272 -14.98 0.93 -4.12
C TYR A 272 -13.95 1.06 -5.22
N SER A 273 -13.02 0.13 -5.31
CA SER A 273 -12.08 0.08 -6.41
C SER A 273 -11.85 -1.35 -6.91
N TYR A 274 -11.64 -1.44 -8.21
CA TYR A 274 -11.25 -2.64 -8.92
C TYR A 274 -9.93 -2.40 -9.65
N ARG A 275 -9.05 -3.36 -9.57
CA ARG A 275 -7.79 -3.40 -10.32
C ARG A 275 -7.68 -4.73 -11.04
N ASP A 276 -7.53 -4.67 -12.34
CA ASP A 276 -7.31 -5.83 -13.18
C ASP A 276 -5.93 -6.47 -12.95
N SER A 277 -5.83 -7.77 -13.21
CA SER A 277 -4.59 -8.53 -13.16
C SER A 277 -4.60 -9.58 -14.26
N LYS A 278 -3.51 -9.70 -14.99
CA LYS A 278 -3.39 -10.68 -16.08
C LYS A 278 -3.34 -12.14 -15.60
N VAL A 279 -2.91 -12.36 -14.36
CA VAL A 279 -2.69 -13.72 -13.80
C VAL A 279 -3.80 -14.11 -12.83
N PHE A 280 -4.34 -13.14 -12.11
CA PHE A 280 -5.37 -13.32 -11.09
C PHE A 280 -6.68 -12.67 -11.52
N GLN A 281 -7.78 -12.98 -10.87
CA GLN A 281 -9.12 -12.44 -11.18
C GLN A 281 -9.31 -10.95 -10.83
N GLY A 282 -8.20 -10.23 -10.58
CA GLY A 282 -8.24 -8.84 -10.17
C GLY A 282 -8.34 -8.67 -8.65
N THR A 283 -8.28 -7.42 -8.22
CA THR A 283 -8.34 -7.02 -6.81
C THR A 283 -9.55 -6.12 -6.60
N HIS A 284 -10.39 -6.46 -5.65
CA HIS A 284 -11.52 -5.65 -5.21
C HIS A 284 -11.21 -5.03 -3.85
N SER A 285 -11.43 -3.74 -3.71
CA SER A 285 -11.25 -3.02 -2.45
C SER A 285 -12.50 -2.24 -2.09
N ILE A 286 -12.87 -2.30 -0.83
CA ILE A 286 -13.95 -1.51 -0.26
C ILE A 286 -13.38 -0.72 0.91
N GLY A 287 -13.66 0.59 0.94
CA GLY A 287 -13.23 1.51 1.97
C GLY A 287 -14.38 2.32 2.54
N VAL A 288 -14.20 2.76 3.77
CA VAL A 288 -15.06 3.71 4.45
C VAL A 288 -14.20 4.82 5.02
N ARG A 289 -14.61 6.06 4.81
CA ARG A 289 -13.96 7.26 5.33
C ARG A 289 -14.95 8.08 6.14
N ILE A 290 -14.46 8.66 7.24
CA ILE A 290 -15.19 9.57 8.10
C ILE A 290 -14.31 10.79 8.34
N ASP A 291 -14.80 11.97 7.97
CA ASP A 291 -14.18 13.27 8.23
C ASP A 291 -15.05 13.98 9.29
N LEU A 292 -14.42 14.32 10.43
CA LEU A 292 -15.10 14.87 11.63
C LEU A 292 -14.85 16.36 11.79
#